data_1e6ec326cd22dd638689a15f55cbc61a
#
_entry.id   1e6ec326cd22dd638689a15f55cbc61a
#
_cell.length_a   1.000
_cell.length_b   1.000
_cell.length_c   1.000
_cell.angle_alpha   90.00
_cell.angle_beta   90.00
_cell.angle_gamma   90.00
#
_symmetry.space_group_name_H-M   'P 1'
#
loop_
_entity.id
_entity.type
_entity.pdbx_description
1 polymer ?
#
loop_
_entity_poly.entity_id
_entity_poly.type
_entity_poly.pdbx_seq_one_letter_code
_entity_poly.pdbx_strand_id
1 'polypeptide(L)'
;LICGTYGSNPKVFLNDGSEVPEVKNMASLVKDGMSGHQAQWINACKEGYGAYTSSPLSQAGPLTETVLMGNLAIRSALLHEKVENRYNFPGRRKKLLWDGENMKITNFDMANQFIKRDYRKGW
;
A
#
# COMPACT_ATOMS: atom_id res chain seq x y z
N LEU A 1 -6.49 13.26 8.62
CA LEU A 1 -6.94 13.32 7.23
C LEU A 1 -5.99 14.19 6.42
N ILE A 2 -5.56 13.70 5.26
CA ILE A 2 -4.69 14.45 4.34
C ILE A 2 -5.54 14.79 3.12
N CYS A 3 -5.62 16.07 2.78
CA CYS A 3 -6.36 16.57 1.63
C CYS A 3 -5.42 17.37 0.73
N GLY A 4 -5.60 17.27 -0.58
CA GLY A 4 -4.83 18.00 -1.58
C GLY A 4 -4.98 17.36 -2.95
N THR A 5 -4.57 18.06 -3.98
CA THR A 5 -4.38 17.49 -5.31
C THR A 5 -3.00 16.85 -5.40
N TYR A 6 -2.88 15.79 -6.19
CA TYR A 6 -1.62 15.10 -6.39
C TYR A 6 -0.50 16.09 -6.77
N GLY A 7 0.55 16.15 -5.95
CA GLY A 7 1.69 17.02 -6.18
C GLY A 7 1.55 18.48 -5.71
N SER A 8 0.44 18.88 -5.06
CA SER A 8 0.27 20.26 -4.58
C SER A 8 -0.27 20.32 -3.15
N ASN A 9 0.35 21.15 -2.34
CA ASN A 9 -0.05 21.62 -1.00
C ASN A 9 -0.93 20.66 -0.18
N PRO A 10 -0.43 19.51 0.25
CA PRO A 10 -1.19 18.60 1.11
C PRO A 10 -1.45 19.31 2.45
N LYS A 11 -2.70 19.25 2.90
CA LYS A 11 -3.10 19.74 4.23
C LYS A 11 -3.36 18.56 5.15
N VAL A 12 -2.86 18.64 6.36
CA VAL A 12 -3.09 17.64 7.40
C VAL A 12 -4.09 18.18 8.40
N PHE A 13 -5.19 17.45 8.60
CA PHE A 13 -6.19 17.78 9.61
C PHE A 13 -6.16 16.73 10.71
N LEU A 14 -6.22 17.17 11.95
CA LEU A 14 -6.40 16.31 13.12
C LEU A 14 -7.85 15.81 13.20
N ASN A 15 -8.09 14.86 14.11
CA ASN A 15 -9.44 14.28 14.28
C ASN A 15 -10.47 15.28 14.79
N ASP A 16 -10.04 16.35 15.42
CA ASP A 16 -10.89 17.47 15.87
C ASP A 16 -11.21 18.49 14.76
N GLY A 17 -10.69 18.25 13.55
CA GLY A 17 -10.86 19.13 12.39
C GLY A 17 -9.90 20.30 12.32
N SER A 18 -8.99 20.46 13.28
CA SER A 18 -7.97 21.51 13.24
C SER A 18 -6.92 21.22 12.18
N GLU A 19 -6.48 22.25 11.46
CA GLU A 19 -5.39 22.16 10.48
C GLU A 19 -4.05 22.18 11.23
N VAL A 20 -3.16 21.22 10.93
CA VAL A 20 -1.79 21.24 11.45
C VAL A 20 -1.04 22.35 10.70
N PRO A 21 -0.57 23.42 11.42
CA PRO A 21 0.18 24.46 10.76
C PRO A 21 1.48 23.88 10.20
N GLU A 22 1.64 24.08 8.92
CA GLU A 22 2.83 23.82 8.11
C GLU A 22 3.58 22.51 8.44
N VAL A 23 3.16 21.42 7.83
CA VAL A 23 4.06 20.27 7.69
C VAL A 23 5.27 20.78 6.92
N LYS A 24 6.39 20.97 7.61
CA LYS A 24 7.65 21.39 6.96
C LYS A 24 7.88 20.48 5.77
N ASN A 25 7.81 21.07 4.59
CA ASN A 25 8.11 20.38 3.35
C ASN A 25 9.54 19.86 3.49
N MET A 26 9.68 18.57 3.71
CA MET A 26 11.01 17.97 3.64
C MET A 26 11.51 18.27 2.22
N ALA A 27 12.57 19.07 2.15
CA ALA A 27 13.18 19.40 0.87
C ALA A 27 13.34 18.12 0.07
N SER A 28 12.84 18.12 -1.15
CA SER A 28 12.92 16.96 -2.02
C SER A 28 14.37 16.47 -2.04
N LEU A 29 14.61 15.26 -1.56
CA LEU A 29 15.92 14.63 -1.64
C LEU A 29 16.31 14.32 -3.09
N VAL A 30 15.36 14.47 -4.00
CA VAL A 30 15.52 14.24 -5.44
C VAL A 30 15.28 15.56 -6.16
N LYS A 31 16.36 16.17 -6.65
CA LYS A 31 16.30 17.51 -7.26
C LYS A 31 15.74 17.51 -8.69
N ASP A 32 15.93 16.45 -9.44
CA ASP A 32 15.70 16.40 -10.89
C ASP A 32 14.48 15.53 -11.28
N GLY A 33 13.46 15.48 -10.45
CA GLY A 33 12.23 14.73 -10.74
C GLY A 33 12.46 13.25 -11.03
N MET A 34 11.82 12.72 -12.07
CA MET A 34 11.91 11.28 -12.42
C MET A 34 13.35 10.83 -12.73
N SER A 35 14.11 11.64 -13.46
CA SER A 35 15.53 11.34 -13.76
C SER A 35 16.40 11.35 -12.50
N GLY A 36 16.08 12.20 -11.55
CA GLY A 36 16.73 12.23 -10.25
C GLY A 36 16.55 10.95 -9.44
N HIS A 37 15.37 10.35 -9.46
CA HIS A 37 15.13 9.05 -8.79
C HIS A 37 15.96 7.91 -9.40
N GLN A 38 16.03 7.86 -10.73
CA GLN A 38 16.84 6.87 -11.43
C GLN A 38 18.34 7.05 -11.14
N ALA A 39 18.82 8.30 -11.19
CA ALA A 39 20.20 8.62 -10.86
C ALA A 39 20.55 8.26 -9.41
N GLN A 40 19.67 8.53 -8.47
CA GLN A 40 19.83 8.16 -7.07
C GLN A 40 20.00 6.63 -6.89
N TRP A 41 19.17 5.84 -7.58
CA TRP A 41 19.27 4.39 -7.54
C TRP A 41 20.59 3.89 -8.14
N ILE A 42 20.99 4.43 -9.30
CA ILE A 42 22.26 4.07 -9.97
C ILE A 42 23.45 4.44 -9.08
N ASN A 43 23.42 5.61 -8.45
CA ASN A 43 24.50 6.03 -7.54
C ASN A 43 24.58 5.13 -6.31
N ALA A 44 23.45 4.77 -5.71
CA ALA A 44 23.41 3.82 -4.60
C ALA A 44 24.00 2.45 -5.00
N CYS A 45 23.73 1.97 -6.20
CA CYS A 45 24.34 0.75 -6.71
C CYS A 45 25.86 0.86 -6.87
N LYS A 46 26.38 2.03 -7.25
CA LYS A 46 27.82 2.28 -7.40
C LYS A 46 28.54 2.43 -6.06
N GLU A 47 27.89 3.03 -5.09
CA GLU A 47 28.42 3.21 -3.73
C GLU A 47 28.46 1.91 -2.94
N GLY A 48 27.65 0.92 -3.34
CA GLY A 48 27.66 -0.42 -2.78
C GLY A 48 26.78 -0.60 -1.54
N TYR A 49 27.07 -1.65 -0.79
CA TYR A 49 26.27 -2.04 0.37
C TYR A 49 26.29 -0.96 1.46
N GLY A 50 25.09 -0.58 1.90
CA GLY A 50 24.88 0.48 2.90
C GLY A 50 24.48 1.83 2.32
N ALA A 51 24.56 2.02 1.00
CA ALA A 51 24.01 3.17 0.33
C ALA A 51 22.47 3.05 0.22
N TYR A 52 21.77 4.16 0.42
CA TYR A 52 20.31 4.18 0.46
C TYR A 52 19.75 5.18 -0.54
N THR A 53 18.62 4.84 -1.12
CA THR A 53 17.76 5.75 -1.86
C THR A 53 16.81 6.49 -0.92
N SER A 54 16.18 7.57 -1.39
CA SER A 54 15.16 8.32 -0.62
C SER A 54 13.90 7.50 -0.31
N SER A 55 13.67 6.40 -1.04
CA SER A 55 12.55 5.47 -0.82
C SER A 55 13.09 4.05 -0.59
N PRO A 56 13.76 3.81 0.54
CA PRO A 56 14.27 2.48 0.85
C PRO A 56 13.13 1.48 1.07
N LEU A 57 13.40 0.20 0.90
CA LEU A 57 12.41 -0.86 1.04
C LEU A 57 11.73 -0.86 2.43
N SER A 58 12.45 -0.44 3.45
CA SER A 58 11.90 -0.28 4.81
C SER A 58 10.73 0.72 4.90
N GLN A 59 10.65 1.66 3.97
CA GLN A 59 9.52 2.60 3.85
C GLN A 59 8.56 2.17 2.73
N ALA A 60 9.09 1.81 1.57
CA ALA A 60 8.30 1.43 0.42
C ALA A 60 7.51 0.13 0.64
N GLY A 61 8.07 -0.83 1.40
CA GLY A 61 7.41 -2.09 1.72
C GLY A 61 6.08 -1.90 2.46
N PRO A 62 6.07 -1.30 3.66
CA PRO A 62 4.84 -1.06 4.42
C PRO A 62 3.83 -0.17 3.69
N LEU A 63 4.30 0.82 2.92
CA LEU A 63 3.43 1.64 2.09
C LEU A 63 2.75 0.81 1.00
N THR A 64 3.51 -0.03 0.30
CA THR A 64 2.99 -0.93 -0.74
C THR A 64 1.98 -1.91 -0.16
N GLU A 65 2.27 -2.50 1.00
CA GLU A 65 1.35 -3.37 1.73
C GLU A 65 0.03 -2.65 2.02
N THR A 66 0.09 -1.43 2.55
CA THR A 66 -1.09 -0.61 2.85
C THR A 66 -1.93 -0.35 1.59
N VAL A 67 -1.31 0.00 0.47
CA VAL A 67 -2.01 0.22 -0.80
C VAL A 67 -2.64 -1.07 -1.31
N LEU A 68 -1.93 -2.20 -1.23
CA LEU A 68 -2.43 -3.50 -1.70
C LEU A 68 -3.56 -4.06 -0.84
N MET A 69 -3.67 -3.68 0.44
CA MET A 69 -4.82 -4.03 1.27
C MET A 69 -6.15 -3.52 0.69
N GLY A 70 -6.14 -2.39 -0.02
CA GLY A 70 -7.31 -1.92 -0.77
C GLY A 70 -7.78 -2.94 -1.82
N ASN A 71 -6.85 -3.56 -2.53
CA ASN A 71 -7.17 -4.62 -3.50
C ASN A 71 -7.74 -5.87 -2.81
N LEU A 72 -7.21 -6.25 -1.65
CA LEU A 72 -7.76 -7.35 -0.87
C LEU A 72 -9.21 -7.08 -0.46
N ALA A 73 -9.50 -5.87 0.00
CA ALA A 73 -10.85 -5.48 0.41
C ALA A 73 -11.84 -5.56 -0.77
N ILE A 74 -11.46 -5.01 -1.93
CA ILE A 74 -12.31 -5.03 -3.14
C ILE A 74 -12.53 -6.46 -3.62
N ARG A 75 -11.47 -7.25 -3.78
CA ARG A 75 -11.56 -8.64 -4.25
C ARG A 75 -12.36 -9.50 -3.28
N SER A 76 -12.20 -9.31 -1.98
CA SER A 76 -12.97 -10.03 -0.96
C SER A 76 -14.46 -9.69 -1.01
N ALA A 77 -14.80 -8.42 -1.25
CA ALA A 77 -16.20 -7.99 -1.40
C ALA A 77 -16.88 -8.55 -2.66
N LEU A 78 -16.10 -8.89 -3.68
CA LEU A 78 -16.57 -9.48 -4.93
C LEU A 78 -16.68 -11.02 -4.89
N LEU A 79 -16.13 -11.67 -3.86
CA LEU A 79 -16.29 -13.09 -3.65
C LEU A 79 -17.77 -13.44 -3.57
N HIS A 80 -18.16 -14.43 -4.31
CA HIS A 80 -19.53 -14.91 -4.32
C HIS A 80 -19.62 -16.44 -4.38
N GLU A 81 -20.66 -16.95 -3.79
CA GLU A 81 -21.04 -18.35 -3.82
C GLU A 81 -22.42 -18.45 -4.46
N LYS A 82 -22.61 -19.45 -5.33
CA LYS A 82 -23.92 -19.74 -5.90
C LYS A 82 -24.68 -20.64 -4.93
N VAL A 83 -25.76 -20.12 -4.38
CA VAL A 83 -26.68 -20.86 -3.53
C VAL A 83 -28.01 -20.97 -4.28
N GLU A 84 -28.33 -22.15 -4.75
CA GLU A 84 -29.49 -22.40 -5.63
C GLU A 84 -29.46 -21.51 -6.88
N ASN A 85 -30.42 -20.59 -7.02
CA ASN A 85 -30.52 -19.64 -8.13
C ASN A 85 -30.07 -18.22 -7.79
N ARG A 86 -29.38 -18.03 -6.66
CA ARG A 86 -28.91 -16.71 -6.18
C ARG A 86 -27.42 -16.71 -5.91
N TYR A 87 -26.82 -15.53 -6.00
CA TYR A 87 -25.43 -15.31 -5.57
C TYR A 87 -25.42 -14.69 -4.17
N ASN A 88 -24.70 -15.35 -3.26
CA ASN A 88 -24.36 -14.80 -1.94
C ASN A 88 -22.97 -14.20 -2.01
N PHE A 89 -22.77 -13.04 -1.37
CA PHE A 89 -21.50 -12.31 -1.33
C PHE A 89 -21.02 -12.19 0.12
N PRO A 90 -20.37 -13.21 0.67
CA PRO A 90 -20.02 -13.28 2.10
C PRO A 90 -19.00 -12.23 2.52
N GLY A 91 -18.23 -11.66 1.58
CA GLY A 91 -17.23 -10.61 1.85
C GLY A 91 -17.77 -9.18 1.82
N ARG A 92 -19.02 -8.96 1.35
CA ARG A 92 -19.59 -7.62 1.30
C ARG A 92 -19.81 -7.05 2.70
N ARG A 93 -19.40 -5.80 2.91
CA ARG A 93 -19.52 -5.06 4.19
C ARG A 93 -18.80 -5.74 5.36
N LYS A 94 -17.93 -6.70 5.09
CA LYS A 94 -17.14 -7.37 6.13
C LYS A 94 -15.88 -6.57 6.41
N LYS A 95 -15.66 -6.21 7.67
CA LYS A 95 -14.39 -5.65 8.11
C LYS A 95 -13.34 -6.77 8.09
N LEU A 96 -12.30 -6.63 7.31
CA LEU A 96 -11.18 -7.58 7.27
C LEU A 96 -10.19 -7.23 8.38
N LEU A 97 -9.71 -8.23 9.10
CA LEU A 97 -8.65 -8.10 10.11
C LEU A 97 -7.36 -8.66 9.53
N TRP A 98 -6.42 -7.77 9.26
CA TRP A 98 -5.13 -8.08 8.68
C TRP A 98 -4.09 -8.36 9.76
N ASP A 99 -3.38 -9.46 9.62
CA ASP A 99 -2.21 -9.86 10.40
C ASP A 99 -0.98 -9.74 9.48
N GLY A 100 -0.28 -8.61 9.59
CA GLY A 100 0.87 -8.30 8.73
C GLY A 100 2.06 -9.21 8.98
N GLU A 101 2.26 -9.66 10.21
CA GLU A 101 3.36 -10.56 10.56
C GLU A 101 3.24 -11.92 9.88
N ASN A 102 2.03 -12.48 9.87
CA ASN A 102 1.73 -13.76 9.25
C ASN A 102 1.17 -13.64 7.83
N MET A 103 1.07 -12.43 7.29
CA MET A 103 0.55 -12.14 5.95
C MET A 103 -0.77 -12.85 5.69
N LYS A 104 -1.78 -12.61 6.54
CA LYS A 104 -3.10 -13.24 6.40
C LYS A 104 -4.25 -12.39 6.94
N ILE A 105 -5.45 -12.67 6.42
CA ILE A 105 -6.70 -12.18 6.97
C ILE A 105 -7.19 -13.21 7.99
N THR A 106 -7.36 -12.79 9.25
CA THR A 106 -7.64 -13.70 10.38
C THR A 106 -9.11 -14.04 10.53
N ASN A 107 -10.01 -13.19 10.05
CA ASN A 107 -11.45 -13.32 10.27
C ASN A 107 -12.24 -13.66 8.99
N PHE A 108 -11.58 -13.90 7.86
CA PHE A 108 -12.24 -14.29 6.61
C PHE A 108 -11.28 -15.09 5.71
N ASP A 109 -11.23 -16.38 5.92
CA ASP A 109 -10.27 -17.28 5.27
C ASP A 109 -10.37 -17.29 3.75
N MET A 110 -11.57 -17.20 3.19
CA MET A 110 -11.79 -17.13 1.73
C MET A 110 -11.01 -15.99 1.06
N ALA A 111 -10.70 -14.90 1.77
CA ALA A 111 -9.94 -13.79 1.23
C ALA A 111 -8.44 -14.08 1.12
N ASN A 112 -7.94 -15.07 1.84
CA ASN A 112 -6.52 -15.42 1.86
C ASN A 112 -6.01 -15.94 0.51
N GLN A 113 -6.88 -16.43 -0.36
CA GLN A 113 -6.54 -16.80 -1.74
C GLN A 113 -5.97 -15.63 -2.57
N PHE A 114 -6.19 -14.39 -2.16
CA PHE A 114 -5.73 -13.21 -2.89
C PHE A 114 -4.40 -12.65 -2.39
N ILE A 115 -3.86 -13.18 -1.30
CA ILE A 115 -2.63 -12.69 -0.68
C ILE A 115 -1.42 -13.19 -1.44
N LYS A 116 -1.42 -14.46 -1.80
CA LYS A 116 -0.31 -15.10 -2.50
C LYS A 116 -0.75 -15.54 -3.89
N ARG A 117 0.08 -15.20 -4.86
CA ARG A 117 -0.12 -15.64 -6.24
C ARG A 117 0.42 -17.06 -6.40
N ASP A 118 -0.38 -17.93 -7.00
CA ASP A 118 0.12 -19.21 -7.47
C ASP A 118 0.95 -19.00 -8.73
N TYR A 119 2.22 -19.34 -8.64
CA TYR A 119 3.12 -19.30 -9.77
C TYR A 119 3.09 -20.64 -10.52
N ARG A 120 3.34 -20.59 -11.82
CA ARG A 120 3.50 -21.80 -12.61
C ARG A 120 4.62 -22.67 -12.04
N LYS A 121 4.47 -23.99 -12.18
CA LYS A 121 5.46 -24.98 -11.68
C LYS A 121 6.84 -24.68 -12.30
N GLY A 122 7.85 -24.55 -11.45
CA GLY A 122 9.24 -24.30 -11.89
C GLY A 122 9.67 -22.81 -11.84
N TRP A 123 8.88 -21.97 -11.17
CA TRP A 123 9.20 -20.54 -10.90
C TRP A 123 9.21 -20.28 -9.41
#